data_b7c84553b1c4db1eef6f8440a15768e4
#
_entry.id   b7c84553b1c4db1eef6f8440a15768e4
#
_cell.length_a   1.000
_cell.length_b   1.000
_cell.length_c   1.000
_cell.angle_alpha   90.00
_cell.angle_beta   90.00
_cell.angle_gamma   90.00
#
_symmetry.space_group_name_H-M   'P 1'
#
loop_
_entity.id
_entity.type
_entity.pdbx_description
1 polymer ?
#
loop_
_entity_poly.entity_id
_entity_poly.type
_entity_poly.pdbx_seq_one_letter_code
_entity_poly.pdbx_strand_id
1 'polypeptide(L)'
;MNTLTLVQPWLGPYLEEVGYERWSRAYLEGHRYNIMTTNISECINAILVKERELPITTLAEEMRSLVQRWHYERRTEVEKYKTLLTPSTETLLSEQYQLSMRMRLNPTSDTLYTILDGGKNGVVDLQSRTCSCKRFQLEQLPCVHAMIAIRHSKRDVYDFCSE
;
A
#
# COMPACT_ATOMS: atom_id res chain seq x y z
N MET A 1 15.17 4.94 -13.35
CA MET A 1 16.63 4.90 -13.03
C MET A 1 17.48 5.79 -13.93
N ASN A 2 17.21 5.90 -15.21
CA ASN A 2 18.02 6.72 -16.13
C ASN A 2 18.14 8.21 -15.77
N THR A 3 17.17 8.79 -15.06
CA THR A 3 17.20 10.21 -14.71
C THR A 3 18.12 10.51 -13.53
N LEU A 4 18.25 9.60 -12.58
CA LEU A 4 19.12 9.77 -11.40
C LEU A 4 20.61 9.63 -11.77
N THR A 5 20.94 8.71 -12.65
CA THR A 5 22.32 8.53 -13.15
C THR A 5 22.79 9.67 -14.04
N LEU A 6 21.88 10.41 -14.66
CA LEU A 6 22.20 11.64 -15.40
C LEU A 6 22.61 12.82 -14.50
N VAL A 7 22.03 12.89 -13.30
CA VAL A 7 22.33 13.95 -12.32
C VAL A 7 23.57 13.60 -11.49
N GLN A 8 23.71 12.33 -11.08
CA GLN A 8 24.81 11.86 -10.23
C GLN A 8 25.25 10.45 -10.69
N PRO A 9 26.32 10.31 -11.50
CA PRO A 9 26.74 9.05 -12.08
C PRO A 9 27.10 7.95 -11.07
N TRP A 10 27.59 8.33 -9.89
CA TRP A 10 27.99 7.39 -8.82
C TRP A 10 26.80 6.83 -8.03
N LEU A 11 25.62 7.48 -8.10
CA LEU A 11 24.44 7.10 -7.31
C LEU A 11 23.87 5.74 -7.73
N GLY A 12 23.91 5.42 -9.03
CA GLY A 12 23.45 4.12 -9.53
C GLY A 12 24.21 2.94 -8.92
N PRO A 13 25.54 2.87 -9.06
CA PRO A 13 26.36 1.83 -8.44
C PRO A 13 26.22 1.74 -6.93
N TYR A 14 26.14 2.88 -6.24
CA TYR A 14 25.93 2.92 -4.79
C TYR A 14 24.58 2.30 -4.38
N LEU A 15 23.50 2.60 -5.08
CA LEU A 15 22.17 2.05 -4.78
C LEU A 15 22.10 0.54 -5.10
N GLU A 16 22.87 0.06 -6.07
CA GLU A 16 23.01 -1.37 -6.36
C GLU A 16 23.79 -2.09 -5.26
N GLU A 17 24.88 -1.49 -4.76
CA GLU A 17 25.68 -2.04 -3.66
C GLU A 17 24.87 -2.11 -2.34
N VAL A 18 24.05 -1.09 -2.05
CA VAL A 18 23.16 -1.07 -0.88
C VAL A 18 22.10 -2.17 -0.95
N GLY A 19 21.70 -2.58 -2.16
CA GLY A 19 20.61 -3.53 -2.42
C GLY A 19 19.24 -2.85 -2.53
N TYR A 20 18.56 -3.10 -3.63
CA TYR A 20 17.26 -2.47 -3.93
C TYR A 20 16.19 -2.82 -2.90
N GLU A 21 16.23 -4.00 -2.31
CA GLU A 21 15.31 -4.48 -1.28
C GLU A 21 15.35 -3.64 0.01
N ARG A 22 16.44 -2.95 0.29
CA ARG A 22 16.60 -2.13 1.50
C ARG A 22 15.94 -0.77 1.42
N TRP A 23 15.87 -0.19 0.23
CA TRP A 23 15.36 1.17 0.05
C TRP A 23 14.18 1.28 -0.91
N SER A 24 13.94 0.30 -1.77
CA SER A 24 12.85 0.33 -2.76
C SER A 24 11.70 -0.59 -2.39
N ARG A 25 10.51 -0.03 -2.26
CA ARG A 25 9.28 -0.79 -2.02
C ARG A 25 8.99 -1.82 -3.11
N ALA A 26 9.41 -1.55 -4.35
CA ALA A 26 9.17 -2.43 -5.50
C ALA A 26 9.96 -3.74 -5.46
N TYR A 27 11.03 -3.79 -4.67
CA TYR A 27 11.92 -4.95 -4.54
C TYR A 27 11.88 -5.60 -3.15
N LEU A 28 11.04 -5.07 -2.25
CA LEU A 28 10.93 -5.61 -0.90
C LEU A 28 10.10 -6.90 -0.91
N GLU A 29 10.64 -7.94 -0.30
CA GLU A 29 9.87 -9.14 0.04
C GLU A 29 9.01 -8.85 1.28
N GLY A 30 7.69 -8.83 1.12
CA GLY A 30 6.72 -8.60 2.19
C GLY A 30 5.87 -7.34 2.05
N HIS A 31 4.90 -7.22 2.96
CA HIS A 31 3.87 -6.19 2.89
C HIS A 31 4.24 -5.00 3.77
N ARG A 32 4.54 -3.85 3.16
CA ARG A 32 4.75 -2.59 3.87
C ARG A 32 3.56 -1.62 3.82
N TYR A 33 2.47 -1.99 3.18
CA TYR A 33 1.21 -1.22 3.13
C TYR A 33 1.39 0.29 2.89
N ASN A 34 2.27 0.73 2.06
CA ASN A 34 2.58 2.16 1.86
C ASN A 34 3.35 2.86 3.00
N ILE A 35 3.83 2.11 4.00
CA ILE A 35 4.63 2.68 5.11
C ILE A 35 6.11 2.63 4.71
N MET A 36 6.64 3.80 4.31
CA MET A 36 8.06 3.95 3.88
C MET A 36 8.85 4.90 4.78
N THR A 37 8.29 5.29 5.93
CA THR A 37 8.88 6.35 6.75
C THR A 37 9.21 5.86 8.17
N THR A 38 10.18 6.49 8.80
CA THR A 38 10.51 6.35 10.22
C THR A 38 9.51 7.07 11.14
N ASN A 39 8.47 7.69 10.59
CA ASN A 39 7.49 8.49 11.31
C ASN A 39 6.88 7.77 12.52
N ILE A 40 6.70 6.44 12.45
CA ILE A 40 6.19 5.67 13.59
C ILE A 40 7.16 5.74 14.77
N SER A 41 8.45 5.56 14.52
CA SER A 41 9.48 5.64 15.57
C SER A 41 9.60 7.05 16.11
N GLU A 42 9.49 8.07 15.25
CA GLU A 42 9.50 9.48 15.65
C GLU A 42 8.29 9.84 16.50
N CYS A 43 7.09 9.38 16.12
CA CYS A 43 5.88 9.56 16.93
C CYS A 43 5.97 8.90 18.30
N ILE A 44 6.45 7.65 18.38
CA ILE A 44 6.68 6.95 19.66
C ILE A 44 7.71 7.69 20.48
N ASN A 45 8.81 8.12 19.85
CA ASN A 45 9.85 8.90 20.52
C ASN A 45 9.30 10.21 21.10
N ALA A 46 8.47 10.93 20.36
CA ALA A 46 7.87 12.18 20.82
C ALA A 46 6.88 11.97 21.99
N ILE A 47 6.13 10.87 21.98
CA ILE A 47 5.19 10.54 23.06
C ILE A 47 5.94 10.18 24.34
N LEU A 48 7.08 9.48 24.23
CA LEU A 48 7.84 8.97 25.37
C LEU A 48 8.95 9.93 25.88
N VAL A 49 8.94 11.20 25.48
CA VAL A 49 10.00 12.15 25.86
C VAL A 49 10.16 12.28 27.39
N LYS A 50 9.05 12.36 28.12
CA LYS A 50 9.05 12.49 29.60
C LYS A 50 9.37 11.17 30.29
N GLU A 51 8.87 10.08 29.74
CA GLU A 51 8.99 8.73 30.28
C GLU A 51 10.42 8.19 30.18
N ARG A 52 11.24 8.72 29.27
CA ARG A 52 12.67 8.35 29.13
C ARG A 52 13.54 8.73 30.30
N GLU A 53 13.13 9.71 31.10
CA GLU A 53 13.83 10.12 32.32
C GLU A 53 13.49 9.22 33.50
N LEU A 54 12.51 8.32 33.37
CA LEU A 54 12.08 7.41 34.42
C LEU A 54 12.94 6.14 34.48
N PRO A 55 12.93 5.40 35.62
CA PRO A 55 13.52 4.08 35.69
C PRO A 55 13.00 3.14 34.60
N ILE A 56 13.84 2.24 34.11
CA ILE A 56 13.54 1.35 32.98
C ILE A 56 12.26 0.52 33.17
N THR A 57 11.98 0.12 34.42
CA THR A 57 10.77 -0.61 34.76
C THR A 57 9.52 0.23 34.56
N THR A 58 9.55 1.50 34.97
CA THR A 58 8.46 2.45 34.80
C THR A 58 8.28 2.79 33.32
N LEU A 59 9.37 3.02 32.59
CA LEU A 59 9.31 3.23 31.14
C LEU A 59 8.65 2.05 30.42
N ALA A 60 9.00 0.81 30.79
CA ALA A 60 8.40 -0.39 30.19
C ALA A 60 6.90 -0.48 30.47
N GLU A 61 6.45 -0.13 31.69
CA GLU A 61 5.01 -0.08 32.04
C GLU A 61 4.26 1.00 31.27
N GLU A 62 4.84 2.19 31.11
CA GLU A 62 4.24 3.26 30.30
C GLU A 62 4.10 2.86 28.82
N MET A 63 5.13 2.22 28.26
CA MET A 63 5.06 1.69 26.89
C MET A 63 3.97 0.62 26.76
N ARG A 64 3.87 -0.30 27.71
CA ARG A 64 2.83 -1.31 27.75
C ARG A 64 1.44 -0.68 27.80
N SER A 65 1.26 0.30 28.69
CA SER A 65 0.00 1.04 28.86
C SER A 65 -0.39 1.81 27.60
N LEU A 66 0.58 2.44 26.93
CA LEU A 66 0.39 3.14 25.66
C LEU A 66 -0.13 2.21 24.57
N VAL A 67 0.53 1.03 24.41
CA VAL A 67 0.13 0.03 23.42
C VAL A 67 -1.27 -0.52 23.71
N GLN A 68 -1.58 -0.82 24.98
CA GLN A 68 -2.90 -1.28 25.37
C GLN A 68 -3.99 -0.26 25.08
N ARG A 69 -3.73 1.02 25.39
CA ARG A 69 -4.66 2.12 25.10
C ARG A 69 -4.91 2.24 23.61
N TRP A 70 -3.87 2.24 22.79
CA TRP A 70 -4.00 2.29 21.32
C TRP A 70 -4.79 1.12 20.75
N HIS A 71 -4.55 -0.09 21.26
CA HIS A 71 -5.32 -1.27 20.84
C HIS A 71 -6.80 -1.13 21.17
N TYR A 72 -7.10 -0.68 22.40
CA TYR A 72 -8.48 -0.47 22.84
C TYR A 72 -9.20 0.61 22.02
N GLU A 73 -8.55 1.76 21.85
CA GLU A 73 -9.12 2.88 21.08
C GLU A 73 -9.39 2.46 19.62
N ARG A 74 -8.41 1.84 18.97
CA ARG A 74 -8.56 1.38 17.58
C ARG A 74 -9.60 0.30 17.41
N ARG A 75 -9.65 -0.66 18.33
CA ARG A 75 -10.68 -1.69 18.31
C ARG A 75 -12.08 -1.08 18.44
N THR A 76 -12.26 -0.16 19.39
CA THR A 76 -13.54 0.54 19.60
C THR A 76 -13.92 1.42 18.40
N GLU A 77 -12.91 1.96 17.71
CA GLU A 77 -13.13 2.71 16.48
C GLU A 77 -13.58 1.80 15.34
N VAL A 78 -12.90 0.66 15.13
CA VAL A 78 -13.24 -0.32 14.10
C VAL A 78 -14.65 -0.87 14.27
N GLU A 79 -15.11 -1.12 15.51
CA GLU A 79 -16.46 -1.60 15.81
C GLU A 79 -17.57 -0.64 15.35
N LYS A 80 -17.25 0.64 15.12
CA LYS A 80 -18.20 1.63 14.59
C LYS A 80 -18.36 1.56 13.07
N TYR A 81 -17.38 0.96 12.38
CA TYR A 81 -17.43 0.84 10.92
C TYR A 81 -18.22 -0.39 10.50
N LYS A 82 -19.09 -0.18 9.50
CA LYS A 82 -19.91 -1.25 8.90
C LYS A 82 -19.28 -1.81 7.61
N THR A 83 -18.15 -1.27 7.21
CA THR A 83 -17.43 -1.63 5.99
C THR A 83 -16.37 -2.69 6.28
N LEU A 84 -16.06 -3.53 5.29
CA LEU A 84 -15.01 -4.57 5.40
C LEU A 84 -13.62 -3.96 5.50
N LEU A 85 -13.41 -2.79 4.90
CA LEU A 85 -12.12 -2.11 4.85
C LEU A 85 -12.17 -0.80 5.66
N THR A 86 -11.01 -0.24 5.91
CA THR A 86 -10.90 1.06 6.58
C THR A 86 -11.53 2.18 5.74
N PRO A 87 -12.06 3.25 6.33
CA PRO A 87 -12.68 4.35 5.58
C PRO A 87 -11.77 4.97 4.52
N SER A 88 -10.48 5.07 4.81
CA SER A 88 -9.48 5.57 3.85
C SER A 88 -9.34 4.65 2.64
N THR A 89 -9.35 3.33 2.84
CA THR A 89 -9.29 2.34 1.77
C THR A 89 -10.57 2.33 0.95
N GLU A 90 -11.74 2.44 1.59
CA GLU A 90 -13.04 2.56 0.89
C GLU A 90 -13.07 3.81 -0.01
N THR A 91 -12.59 4.94 0.49
CA THR A 91 -12.47 6.17 -0.29
C THR A 91 -11.56 5.96 -1.49
N LEU A 92 -10.38 5.34 -1.29
CA LEU A 92 -9.44 5.03 -2.35
C LEU A 92 -10.06 4.12 -3.42
N LEU A 93 -10.75 3.05 -3.02
CA LEU A 93 -11.44 2.15 -3.97
C LEU A 93 -12.53 2.88 -4.75
N SER A 94 -13.27 3.77 -4.11
CA SER A 94 -14.28 4.61 -4.76
C SER A 94 -13.65 5.53 -5.82
N GLU A 95 -12.54 6.18 -5.49
CA GLU A 95 -11.78 7.01 -6.45
C GLU A 95 -11.25 6.19 -7.63
N GLN A 96 -10.66 5.01 -7.36
CA GLN A 96 -10.18 4.09 -8.39
C GLN A 96 -11.34 3.64 -9.31
N TYR A 97 -12.50 3.36 -8.73
CA TYR A 97 -13.70 3.01 -9.48
C TYR A 97 -14.13 4.14 -10.43
N GLN A 98 -14.20 5.37 -9.93
CA GLN A 98 -14.58 6.55 -10.74
C GLN A 98 -13.61 6.78 -11.91
N LEU A 99 -12.31 6.68 -11.64
CA LEU A 99 -11.28 6.81 -12.66
C LEU A 99 -11.38 5.71 -13.72
N SER A 100 -11.70 4.48 -13.31
CA SER A 100 -11.85 3.34 -14.21
C SER A 100 -12.97 3.48 -15.23
N MET A 101 -13.96 4.34 -14.96
CA MET A 101 -15.10 4.58 -15.86
C MET A 101 -14.69 5.18 -17.21
N ARG A 102 -13.57 5.86 -17.26
CA ARG A 102 -13.06 6.55 -18.46
C ARG A 102 -12.20 5.67 -19.36
N MET A 103 -11.86 4.48 -18.89
CA MET A 103 -10.96 3.56 -19.59
C MET A 103 -11.72 2.57 -20.46
N ARG A 104 -11.04 2.02 -21.46
CA ARG A 104 -11.55 0.95 -22.32
C ARG A 104 -10.82 -0.35 -22.02
N LEU A 105 -11.54 -1.45 -22.07
CA LEU A 105 -11.00 -2.78 -21.77
C LEU A 105 -11.12 -3.66 -23.01
N ASN A 106 -10.04 -4.38 -23.31
CA ASN A 106 -10.00 -5.46 -24.30
C ASN A 106 -9.70 -6.78 -23.56
N PRO A 107 -10.66 -7.72 -23.50
CA PRO A 107 -10.41 -9.02 -22.88
C PRO A 107 -9.46 -9.84 -23.77
N THR A 108 -8.44 -10.44 -23.15
CA THR A 108 -7.49 -11.33 -23.82
C THR A 108 -7.79 -12.79 -23.45
N SER A 109 -8.20 -13.04 -22.20
CA SER A 109 -8.68 -14.31 -21.69
C SER A 109 -9.63 -14.09 -20.52
N ASP A 110 -10.08 -15.15 -19.84
CA ASP A 110 -10.97 -15.06 -18.68
C ASP A 110 -10.35 -14.34 -17.48
N THR A 111 -9.02 -14.25 -17.42
CA THR A 111 -8.28 -13.63 -16.31
C THR A 111 -7.37 -12.50 -16.75
N LEU A 112 -6.98 -12.46 -18.03
CA LEU A 112 -6.03 -11.49 -18.57
C LEU A 112 -6.76 -10.44 -19.42
N TYR A 113 -6.53 -9.17 -19.08
CA TYR A 113 -7.17 -8.02 -19.69
C TYR A 113 -6.15 -6.95 -20.09
N THR A 114 -6.36 -6.37 -21.27
CA THR A 114 -5.61 -5.19 -21.71
C THR A 114 -6.49 -3.96 -21.56
N ILE A 115 -6.02 -2.97 -20.82
CA ILE A 115 -6.73 -1.72 -20.53
C ILE A 115 -6.09 -0.57 -21.29
N LEU A 116 -6.91 0.17 -22.01
CA LEU A 116 -6.50 1.35 -22.78
C LEU A 116 -6.80 2.61 -21.96
N ASP A 117 -5.74 3.28 -21.54
CA ASP A 117 -5.78 4.50 -20.70
C ASP A 117 -5.18 5.70 -21.45
N GLY A 118 -5.66 5.98 -22.65
CA GLY A 118 -5.33 7.21 -23.40
C GLY A 118 -3.84 7.50 -23.68
N GLY A 119 -2.91 6.67 -23.23
CA GLY A 119 -1.47 6.86 -23.42
C GLY A 119 -0.59 5.80 -22.75
N LYS A 120 -1.07 5.16 -21.70
CA LYS A 120 -0.35 4.08 -21.02
C LYS A 120 -1.26 2.86 -20.87
N ASN A 121 -1.12 1.91 -21.79
CA ASN A 121 -1.89 0.69 -21.71
C ASN A 121 -1.47 -0.14 -20.49
N GLY A 122 -2.45 -0.64 -19.75
CA GLY A 122 -2.26 -1.55 -18.63
C GLY A 122 -2.59 -2.98 -19.03
N VAL A 123 -1.78 -3.94 -18.60
CA VAL A 123 -2.11 -5.38 -18.67
C VAL A 123 -2.38 -5.85 -17.25
N VAL A 124 -3.56 -6.45 -17.04
CA VAL A 124 -4.02 -6.93 -15.73
C VAL A 124 -4.26 -8.42 -15.82
N ASP A 125 -3.69 -9.13 -14.86
CA ASP A 125 -4.04 -10.52 -14.59
C ASP A 125 -4.76 -10.59 -13.23
N LEU A 126 -6.04 -10.94 -13.27
CA LEU A 126 -6.85 -11.06 -12.06
C LEU A 126 -6.55 -12.33 -11.27
N GLN A 127 -6.02 -13.38 -11.88
CA GLN A 127 -5.68 -14.62 -11.18
C GLN A 127 -4.46 -14.43 -10.30
N SER A 128 -3.41 -13.82 -10.84
CA SER A 128 -2.18 -13.52 -10.10
C SER A 128 -2.24 -12.22 -9.31
N ARG A 129 -3.35 -11.45 -9.40
CA ARG A 129 -3.52 -10.12 -8.80
C ARG A 129 -2.41 -9.15 -9.16
N THR A 130 -2.04 -9.14 -10.44
CA THR A 130 -0.95 -8.30 -10.94
C THR A 130 -1.41 -7.33 -12.02
N CYS A 131 -0.72 -6.20 -12.11
CA CYS A 131 -0.90 -5.21 -13.15
C CYS A 131 0.45 -4.67 -13.61
N SER A 132 0.60 -4.38 -14.90
CA SER A 132 1.81 -3.78 -15.45
C SER A 132 2.17 -2.43 -14.81
N CYS A 133 1.20 -1.71 -14.23
CA CYS A 133 1.45 -0.49 -13.46
C CYS A 133 2.08 -0.73 -12.07
N LYS A 134 2.19 -1.97 -11.63
CA LYS A 134 2.74 -2.44 -10.35
C LYS A 134 1.96 -2.03 -9.10
N ARG A 135 0.97 -1.14 -9.18
CA ARG A 135 0.22 -0.68 -7.99
C ARG A 135 -0.61 -1.79 -7.37
N PHE A 136 -1.22 -2.66 -8.17
CA PHE A 136 -2.07 -3.73 -7.67
C PHE A 136 -1.32 -4.66 -6.70
N GLN A 137 -0.15 -5.15 -7.11
CA GLN A 137 0.65 -6.03 -6.25
C GLN A 137 1.39 -5.32 -5.13
N LEU A 138 1.71 -4.02 -5.29
CA LEU A 138 2.42 -3.25 -4.27
C LEU A 138 1.49 -2.74 -3.16
N GLU A 139 0.30 -2.30 -3.52
CA GLU A 139 -0.69 -1.75 -2.58
C GLU A 139 -1.62 -2.84 -2.07
N GLN A 140 -1.63 -4.02 -2.72
CA GLN A 140 -2.55 -5.12 -2.45
C GLN A 140 -4.03 -4.72 -2.51
N LEU A 141 -4.29 -3.70 -3.28
CA LEU A 141 -5.59 -3.15 -3.57
C LEU A 141 -5.73 -2.99 -5.10
N PRO A 142 -6.92 -3.23 -5.65
CA PRO A 142 -7.16 -3.06 -7.07
C PRO A 142 -6.79 -1.65 -7.53
N CYS A 143 -5.84 -1.54 -8.45
CA CYS A 143 -5.54 -0.28 -9.12
C CYS A 143 -6.64 0.08 -10.13
N VAL A 144 -6.60 1.26 -10.71
CA VAL A 144 -7.60 1.71 -11.72
C VAL A 144 -7.78 0.71 -12.86
N HIS A 145 -6.67 0.12 -13.35
CA HIS A 145 -6.71 -0.89 -14.40
C HIS A 145 -7.36 -2.20 -13.93
N ALA A 146 -7.05 -2.65 -12.70
CA ALA A 146 -7.68 -3.84 -12.14
C ALA A 146 -9.16 -3.62 -11.88
N MET A 147 -9.55 -2.42 -11.45
CA MET A 147 -10.93 -2.07 -11.17
C MET A 147 -11.86 -2.25 -12.37
N ILE A 148 -11.43 -1.82 -13.58
CA ILE A 148 -12.25 -2.02 -14.79
C ILE A 148 -12.31 -3.51 -15.17
N ALA A 149 -11.25 -4.31 -14.97
CA ALA A 149 -11.24 -5.73 -15.24
C ALA A 149 -12.16 -6.51 -14.29
N ILE A 150 -12.13 -6.18 -12.99
CA ILE A 150 -13.01 -6.75 -11.96
C ILE A 150 -14.48 -6.46 -12.30
N ARG A 151 -14.79 -5.20 -12.62
CA ARG A 151 -16.13 -4.79 -13.01
C ARG A 151 -16.62 -5.55 -14.26
N HIS A 152 -15.77 -5.70 -15.28
CA HIS A 152 -16.09 -6.44 -16.49
C HIS A 152 -16.38 -7.93 -16.22
N SER A 153 -15.58 -8.55 -15.36
CA SER A 153 -15.73 -9.95 -14.95
C SER A 153 -16.89 -10.17 -13.96
N LYS A 154 -17.57 -9.10 -13.50
CA LYS A 154 -18.66 -9.13 -12.52
C LYS A 154 -18.28 -9.80 -11.19
N ARG A 155 -17.02 -9.69 -10.80
CA ARG A 155 -16.51 -10.18 -9.52
C ARG A 155 -16.61 -9.09 -8.45
N ASP A 156 -16.60 -9.50 -7.18
CA ASP A 156 -16.56 -8.56 -6.07
C ASP A 156 -15.15 -7.94 -5.95
N VAL A 157 -15.08 -6.63 -5.76
CA VAL A 157 -13.82 -5.92 -5.61
C VAL A 157 -13.10 -6.31 -4.30
N TYR A 158 -13.87 -6.64 -3.28
CA TYR A 158 -13.33 -7.04 -1.97
C TYR A 158 -12.57 -8.38 -2.03
N ASP A 159 -12.91 -9.29 -2.94
CA ASP A 159 -12.16 -10.54 -3.16
C ASP A 159 -10.71 -10.29 -3.59
N PHE A 160 -10.41 -9.09 -4.08
CA PHE A 160 -9.10 -8.68 -4.59
C PHE A 160 -8.34 -7.75 -3.65
N CYS A 161 -8.91 -7.45 -2.49
CA CYS A 161 -8.24 -6.72 -1.42
C CYS A 161 -7.54 -7.70 -0.47
N SER A 162 -6.37 -7.30 0.06
CA SER A 162 -5.72 -8.05 1.13
C SER A 162 -6.39 -7.72 2.46
N GLU A 163 -6.50 -8.71 3.32
CA GLU A 163 -6.93 -8.56 4.71
C GLU A 163 -5.93 -7.74 5.53
#